data_e08220ad8ad742427b63e80bc5c50525
#
_entry.id   e08220ad8ad742427b63e80bc5c50525
#
_cell.length_a   1.000
_cell.length_b   1.000
_cell.length_c   1.000
_cell.angle_alpha   90.00
_cell.angle_beta   90.00
_cell.angle_gamma   90.00
#
_symmetry.space_group_name_H-M   'P 1'
#
loop_
_entity.id
_entity.type
_entity.pdbx_description
1 polymer ?
#
loop_
_entity_poly.entity_id
_entity_poly.type
_entity_poly.pdbx_seq_one_letter_code
_entity_poly.pdbx_strand_id
1 'polypeptide(L)'
;MRSLLLWAMIVVSLTGCSQDQHDHPNLTTGEQLFNHHCAECHGVQGTGKLFDGIPANILTIKSPEEITTYITTETGHEREMPAFSTMPADEAKVITDHLITLQKTYDKNGPQIEQFLIEP
;
A
#
# COMPACT_ATOMS: atom_id res chain seq x y z
N MET A 1 -26.12 -16.35 52.94
CA MET A 1 -26.55 -14.99 52.59
C MET A 1 -25.37 -14.28 51.90
N ARG A 2 -25.55 -14.09 50.61
CA ARG A 2 -25.36 -12.81 49.92
C ARG A 2 -23.97 -12.44 49.57
N SER A 3 -23.42 -13.11 48.60
CA SER A 3 -22.47 -12.43 47.66
C SER A 3 -22.45 -13.18 46.32
N LEU A 4 -23.62 -13.31 45.78
CA LEU A 4 -23.90 -13.70 44.42
C LEU A 4 -24.19 -12.44 43.64
N LEU A 5 -23.24 -11.58 43.39
CA LEU A 5 -23.47 -10.48 42.48
C LEU A 5 -22.11 -9.91 42.10
N LEU A 6 -21.94 -9.80 40.81
CA LEU A 6 -20.90 -9.04 40.15
C LEU A 6 -19.73 -9.85 39.56
N TRP A 7 -20.04 -10.94 38.92
CA TRP A 7 -19.29 -11.26 37.69
C TRP A 7 -20.06 -10.72 36.52
N ALA A 8 -20.08 -9.38 36.43
CA ALA A 8 -20.41 -8.73 35.17
C ALA A 8 -19.25 -9.06 34.21
N MET A 9 -19.50 -10.01 33.34
CA MET A 9 -18.69 -10.31 32.21
C MET A 9 -18.58 -9.03 31.36
N ILE A 10 -17.45 -8.36 31.47
CA ILE A 10 -17.00 -7.44 30.45
C ILE A 10 -16.62 -8.32 29.26
N VAL A 11 -17.59 -8.61 28.43
CA VAL A 11 -17.34 -9.07 27.07
C VAL A 11 -16.74 -7.86 26.36
N VAL A 12 -15.42 -7.73 26.45
CA VAL A 12 -14.68 -6.88 25.55
C VAL A 12 -14.85 -7.53 24.18
N SER A 13 -15.81 -7.02 23.44
CA SER A 13 -15.94 -7.29 22.03
C SER A 13 -14.66 -6.76 21.39
N LEU A 14 -13.69 -7.64 21.20
CA LEU A 14 -12.63 -7.45 20.24
C LEU A 14 -13.30 -7.48 18.87
N THR A 15 -13.94 -6.35 18.52
CA THR A 15 -14.19 -6.06 17.13
C THR A 15 -12.80 -5.92 16.54
N GLY A 16 -12.22 -7.05 16.11
CA GLY A 16 -11.10 -7.02 15.22
C GLY A 16 -11.50 -6.12 14.06
N CYS A 17 -10.77 -5.04 13.86
CA CYS A 17 -10.80 -4.33 12.59
C CYS A 17 -10.39 -5.33 11.53
N SER A 18 -11.36 -6.01 10.96
CA SER A 18 -11.29 -6.48 9.61
C SER A 18 -11.15 -5.18 8.81
N GLN A 19 -9.92 -4.77 8.54
CA GLN A 19 -9.67 -3.75 7.57
C GLN A 19 -10.11 -4.35 6.24
N ASP A 20 -11.34 -4.06 5.88
CA ASP A 20 -11.79 -4.15 4.52
C ASP A 20 -11.02 -3.06 3.80
N GLN A 21 -9.85 -3.43 3.25
CA GLN A 21 -8.86 -2.51 2.66
C GLN A 21 -9.40 -1.87 1.39
N HIS A 22 -10.67 -2.11 1.10
CA HIS A 22 -11.32 -1.69 -0.12
C HIS A 22 -12.47 -0.69 0.12
N ASP A 23 -12.66 -0.21 1.33
CA ASP A 23 -13.71 0.77 1.65
C ASP A 23 -13.18 2.19 1.46
N HIS A 24 -13.30 2.71 0.23
CA HIS A 24 -13.00 4.11 -0.08
C HIS A 24 -14.11 4.74 -0.93
N PRO A 25 -14.61 5.91 -0.55
CA PRO A 25 -15.62 6.59 -1.35
C PRO A 25 -15.00 7.30 -2.56
N ASN A 26 -15.51 7.03 -3.75
CA ASN A 26 -15.33 7.85 -4.96
C ASN A 26 -13.89 8.07 -5.46
N LEU A 27 -12.96 7.19 -5.14
CA LEU A 27 -11.63 7.21 -5.75
C LEU A 27 -11.67 6.43 -7.07
N THR A 28 -11.30 7.08 -8.16
CA THR A 28 -11.43 6.48 -9.50
C THR A 28 -10.16 6.59 -10.33
N THR A 29 -9.23 7.47 -9.95
CA THR A 29 -7.98 7.62 -10.69
C THR A 29 -6.86 6.80 -10.07
N GLY A 30 -5.91 6.35 -10.91
CA GLY A 30 -4.75 5.60 -10.43
C GLY A 30 -3.93 6.36 -9.38
N GLU A 31 -3.80 7.68 -9.52
CA GLU A 31 -3.15 8.53 -8.53
C GLU A 31 -3.89 8.55 -7.20
N GLN A 32 -5.20 8.73 -7.21
CA GLN A 32 -6.01 8.75 -5.99
C GLN A 32 -5.94 7.40 -5.27
N LEU A 33 -6.10 6.31 -6.01
CA LEU A 33 -6.05 4.95 -5.47
C LEU A 33 -4.66 4.58 -4.98
N PHE A 34 -3.61 4.95 -5.72
CA PHE A 34 -2.23 4.76 -5.28
C PHE A 34 -1.94 5.54 -3.99
N ASN A 35 -2.36 6.80 -3.92
CA ASN A 35 -2.16 7.62 -2.72
C ASN A 35 -2.93 7.06 -1.52
N HIS A 36 -4.09 6.47 -1.73
CA HIS A 36 -4.89 5.89 -0.66
C HIS A 36 -4.34 4.55 -0.16
N HIS A 37 -3.95 3.65 -1.07
CA HIS A 37 -3.58 2.28 -0.72
C HIS A 37 -2.08 2.04 -0.58
N CYS A 38 -1.26 2.82 -1.28
CA CYS A 38 0.17 2.52 -1.44
C CYS A 38 1.08 3.57 -0.82
N ALA A 39 0.70 4.85 -0.89
CA ALA A 39 1.60 5.95 -0.55
C ALA A 39 1.95 6.04 0.93
N GLU A 40 1.12 5.52 1.84
CA GLU A 40 1.45 5.48 3.26
C GLU A 40 2.77 4.75 3.50
N CYS A 41 2.97 3.63 2.81
CA CYS A 41 4.21 2.86 2.88
C CYS A 41 5.23 3.33 1.84
N HIS A 42 4.83 3.45 0.57
CA HIS A 42 5.76 3.65 -0.54
C HIS A 42 6.04 5.12 -0.88
N GLY A 43 5.34 6.08 -0.25
CA GLY A 43 5.40 7.50 -0.61
C GLY A 43 4.60 7.80 -1.90
N VAL A 44 4.17 9.04 -2.05
CA VAL A 44 3.35 9.49 -3.20
C VAL A 44 4.04 9.35 -4.55
N GLN A 45 5.37 9.28 -4.56
CA GLN A 45 6.18 9.08 -5.75
C GLN A 45 6.71 7.64 -5.88
N GLY A 46 6.32 6.74 -4.98
CA GLY A 46 6.76 5.36 -5.01
C GLY A 46 8.24 5.13 -4.67
N THR A 47 8.88 6.08 -4.02
CA THR A 47 10.32 6.03 -3.68
C THR A 47 10.63 5.17 -2.47
N GLY A 48 9.62 4.67 -1.78
CA GLY A 48 9.79 3.86 -0.58
C GLY A 48 10.19 4.66 0.65
N LYS A 49 10.53 3.94 1.69
CA LYS A 49 11.06 4.49 2.96
C LYS A 49 12.26 3.65 3.37
N LEU A 50 13.44 4.07 2.97
CA LEU A 50 14.67 3.30 3.12
C LEU A 50 14.97 2.93 4.59
N PHE A 51 14.75 3.85 5.51
CA PHE A 51 15.01 3.62 6.94
C PHE A 51 14.00 2.67 7.60
N ASP A 52 12.82 2.54 7.01
CA ASP A 52 11.76 1.63 7.47
C ASP A 52 11.82 0.27 6.74
N GLY A 53 12.81 0.07 5.88
CA GLY A 53 12.96 -1.16 5.08
C GLY A 53 11.93 -1.30 3.96
N ILE A 54 11.21 -0.24 3.61
CA ILE A 54 10.18 -0.28 2.57
C ILE A 54 10.81 0.06 1.22
N PRO A 55 10.82 -0.89 0.27
CA PRO A 55 11.47 -0.68 -1.02
C PRO A 55 10.73 0.35 -1.88
N ALA A 56 11.48 1.00 -2.75
CA ALA A 56 10.95 1.87 -3.78
C ALA A 56 10.21 1.04 -4.85
N ASN A 57 8.89 1.11 -4.90
CA ASN A 57 8.12 0.33 -5.87
C ASN A 57 8.26 0.85 -7.31
N ILE A 58 8.66 2.12 -7.52
CA ILE A 58 9.03 2.64 -8.84
C ILE A 58 10.25 1.94 -9.46
N LEU A 59 11.05 1.25 -8.67
CA LEU A 59 12.21 0.49 -9.15
C LEU A 59 11.88 -0.98 -9.46
N THR A 60 10.61 -1.37 -9.38
CA THR A 60 10.23 -2.75 -9.71
C THR A 60 10.50 -3.06 -11.17
N ILE A 61 11.02 -4.27 -11.43
CA ILE A 61 11.25 -4.80 -12.78
C ILE A 61 10.11 -5.69 -13.27
N LYS A 62 9.03 -5.79 -12.48
CA LYS A 62 7.86 -6.59 -12.83
C LYS A 62 7.11 -5.97 -13.99
N SER A 63 6.55 -6.81 -14.86
CA SER A 63 5.63 -6.36 -15.91
C SER A 63 4.34 -5.77 -15.30
N PRO A 64 3.57 -4.96 -16.04
CA PRO A 64 2.30 -4.42 -15.55
C PRO A 64 1.32 -5.50 -15.07
N GLU A 65 1.28 -6.64 -15.75
CA GLU A 65 0.43 -7.77 -15.39
C GLU A 65 0.90 -8.43 -14.09
N GLU A 66 2.20 -8.57 -13.91
CA GLU A 66 2.79 -9.08 -12.67
C GLU A 66 2.56 -8.13 -11.50
N ILE A 67 2.63 -6.81 -11.71
CA ILE A 67 2.33 -5.81 -10.68
C ILE A 67 0.87 -5.91 -10.27
N THR A 68 -0.06 -5.92 -11.23
CA THR A 68 -1.49 -6.03 -10.97
C THR A 68 -1.82 -7.30 -10.18
N THR A 69 -1.26 -8.44 -10.60
CA THR A 69 -1.40 -9.72 -9.90
C THR A 69 -0.78 -9.66 -8.50
N TYR A 70 0.39 -9.06 -8.36
CA TYR A 70 1.08 -8.93 -7.08
C TYR A 70 0.32 -8.08 -6.07
N ILE A 71 -0.40 -7.05 -6.51
CA ILE A 71 -1.25 -6.21 -5.65
C ILE A 71 -2.40 -7.04 -5.06
N THR A 72 -3.05 -7.87 -5.86
CA THR A 72 -4.31 -8.54 -5.51
C THR A 72 -4.17 -9.95 -4.98
N THR A 73 -3.01 -10.59 -5.16
CA THR A 73 -2.84 -12.01 -4.84
C THR A 73 -1.82 -12.22 -3.73
N GLU A 74 -2.17 -13.04 -2.75
CA GLU A 74 -1.23 -13.53 -1.76
C GLU A 74 -0.32 -14.58 -2.40
N THR A 75 0.83 -14.14 -2.92
CA THR A 75 1.82 -15.04 -3.51
C THR A 75 3.10 -15.05 -2.71
N GLY A 76 3.45 -16.22 -2.19
CA GLY A 76 4.75 -16.49 -1.58
C GLY A 76 4.87 -16.20 -0.09
N HIS A 77 5.73 -16.96 0.57
CA HIS A 77 5.99 -16.90 2.01
C HIS A 77 6.89 -15.72 2.44
N GLU A 78 7.41 -14.94 1.50
CA GLU A 78 8.36 -13.85 1.73
C GLU A 78 7.75 -12.46 1.49
N ARG A 79 6.41 -12.41 1.44
CA ARG A 79 5.74 -11.16 1.16
C ARG A 79 5.50 -10.37 2.44
N GLU A 80 6.17 -9.25 2.58
CA GLU A 80 5.93 -8.30 3.68
C GLU A 80 4.80 -7.30 3.37
N MET A 81 4.56 -7.02 2.08
CA MET A 81 3.46 -6.17 1.66
C MET A 81 2.13 -6.92 1.71
N PRO A 82 1.07 -6.39 2.34
CA PRO A 82 -0.24 -7.03 2.35
C PRO A 82 -0.82 -7.17 0.94
N ALA A 83 -1.56 -8.23 0.69
CA ALA A 83 -2.33 -8.37 -0.54
C ALA A 83 -3.68 -7.68 -0.39
N PHE A 84 -4.09 -6.98 -1.43
CA PHE A 84 -5.41 -6.33 -1.52
C PHE A 84 -6.37 -7.29 -2.24
N SER A 85 -6.64 -8.44 -1.63
CA SER A 85 -7.39 -9.54 -2.27
C SER A 85 -8.86 -9.19 -2.58
N THR A 86 -9.41 -8.16 -1.93
CA THR A 86 -10.76 -7.65 -2.17
C THR A 86 -10.80 -6.51 -3.20
N MET A 87 -9.64 -6.00 -3.62
CA MET A 87 -9.55 -4.94 -4.62
C MET A 87 -10.00 -5.45 -5.98
N PRO A 88 -10.94 -4.75 -6.67
CA PRO A 88 -11.28 -5.05 -8.05
C PRO A 88 -10.07 -5.00 -8.99
N ALA A 89 -10.05 -5.88 -9.98
CA ALA A 89 -8.92 -5.98 -10.90
C ALA A 89 -8.72 -4.71 -11.75
N ASP A 90 -9.79 -3.98 -12.05
CA ASP A 90 -9.73 -2.70 -12.76
C ASP A 90 -9.08 -1.60 -11.91
N GLU A 91 -9.32 -1.57 -10.60
CA GLU A 91 -8.64 -0.64 -9.70
C GLU A 91 -7.17 -0.98 -9.55
N ALA A 92 -6.83 -2.25 -9.35
CA ALA A 92 -5.43 -2.68 -9.32
C ALA A 92 -4.71 -2.33 -10.63
N LYS A 93 -5.42 -2.41 -11.76
CA LYS A 93 -4.88 -2.01 -13.06
C LYS A 93 -4.58 -0.52 -13.14
N VAL A 94 -5.52 0.36 -12.75
CA VAL A 94 -5.27 1.81 -12.82
C VAL A 94 -4.20 2.26 -11.82
N ILE A 95 -4.05 1.60 -10.68
CA ILE A 95 -2.91 1.78 -9.77
C ILE A 95 -1.60 1.41 -10.46
N THR A 96 -1.57 0.26 -11.13
CA THR A 96 -0.41 -0.19 -11.90
C THR A 96 -0.05 0.82 -12.99
N ASP A 97 -1.01 1.29 -13.78
CA ASP A 97 -0.80 2.29 -14.84
C ASP A 97 -0.23 3.60 -14.28
N HIS A 98 -0.67 4.01 -13.08
CA HIS A 98 -0.11 5.17 -12.39
C HIS A 98 1.34 4.91 -11.97
N LEU A 99 1.66 3.76 -11.38
CA LEU A 99 3.02 3.39 -11.01
C LEU A 99 3.96 3.39 -12.23
N ILE A 100 3.52 2.85 -13.36
CA ILE A 100 4.30 2.90 -14.61
C ILE A 100 4.53 4.34 -15.08
N THR A 101 3.57 5.22 -14.85
CA THR A 101 3.74 6.66 -15.15
C THR A 101 4.79 7.30 -14.24
N LEU A 102 4.79 6.97 -12.95
CA LEU A 102 5.81 7.42 -12.01
C LEU A 102 7.20 6.92 -12.41
N GLN A 103 7.33 5.64 -12.80
CA GLN A 103 8.59 5.06 -13.30
C GLN A 103 9.14 5.84 -14.50
N LYS A 104 8.30 6.08 -15.50
CA LYS A 104 8.70 6.84 -16.71
C LYS A 104 9.12 8.27 -16.40
N THR A 105 8.50 8.88 -15.40
CA THR A 105 8.86 10.23 -14.96
C THR A 105 10.19 10.22 -14.22
N TYR A 106 10.40 9.24 -13.39
CA TYR A 106 11.65 9.03 -12.66
C TYR A 106 12.82 8.78 -13.62
N ASP A 107 12.65 7.89 -14.58
CA ASP A 107 13.68 7.57 -15.59
C ASP A 107 14.08 8.78 -16.43
N LYS A 108 13.13 9.66 -16.78
CA LYS A 108 13.39 10.85 -17.56
C LYS A 108 14.16 11.93 -16.81
N ASN A 109 13.88 12.05 -15.51
CA ASN A 109 14.49 13.09 -14.69
C ASN A 109 15.79 12.62 -14.03
N GLY A 110 16.12 11.33 -14.15
CA GLY A 110 17.23 10.69 -13.45
C GLY A 110 17.03 10.67 -11.92
N PRO A 111 17.88 9.97 -11.20
CA PRO A 111 17.94 10.14 -9.76
C PRO A 111 18.37 11.57 -9.48
N GLN A 112 17.53 12.34 -8.79
CA GLN A 112 17.83 13.71 -8.34
C GLN A 112 18.90 13.67 -7.23
N ILE A 113 20.02 13.01 -7.52
CA ILE A 113 21.15 12.90 -6.58
C ILE A 113 21.83 14.26 -6.38
N GLU A 114 21.67 15.18 -7.33
CA GLU A 114 22.25 16.50 -7.21
C GLU A 114 21.64 17.37 -6.10
N GLN A 115 20.40 17.11 -5.68
CA GLN A 115 19.79 17.86 -4.58
C GLN A 115 20.29 17.45 -3.19
N PHE A 116 20.87 16.26 -3.06
CA PHE A 116 21.44 15.80 -1.78
C PHE A 116 22.89 16.21 -1.56
N LEU A 117 23.56 16.76 -2.57
CA LEU A 117 24.98 17.11 -2.49
C LEU A 117 25.23 18.63 -2.36
N ILE A 118 24.17 19.46 -2.31
CA ILE A 118 24.31 20.91 -2.26
C ILE A 118 23.57 21.50 -1.06
N GLU A 119 23.75 20.91 0.11
CA GLU A 119 23.56 21.69 1.35
C GLU A 119 24.85 21.66 2.14
N PRO A 120 25.45 22.84 2.37
CA PRO A 120 26.67 22.97 3.19
C PRO A 120 26.40 22.76 4.67
#